data_f67baecac4206cc8774cd3f2a5f4df06
#
_entry.id   f67baecac4206cc8774cd3f2a5f4df06
#
_cell.length_a   1.000
_cell.length_b   1.000
_cell.length_c   1.000
_cell.angle_alpha   90.00
_cell.angle_beta   90.00
_cell.angle_gamma   90.00
#
_symmetry.space_group_name_H-M   'P 1'
#
loop_
_entity.id
_entity.type
_entity.pdbx_description
1 polymer ?
#
loop_
_entity_poly.entity_id
_entity_poly.type
_entity_poly.pdbx_seq_one_letter_code
_entity_poly.pdbx_strand_id
1 'polypeptide(L)'
;MVLQTGKQKNYNTQQIEPMQKKEIPAKQKKELLAILKARFEKNMNRHKGIEWEGVQAKLEAGSEKLWTINEMERTGGEPDVIGFDKETDQYIFCDCSAESPKGRRKTCYDAEGQKKREKEGLHPNGNVIDMASEMGIEPLTEEQYRALLKLGSFDSKTQSWLKTPPEIRKLGGAIFADFRYGCVFVYHNTAPCFYSGRAFRGLVRV
;
A
#
# COMPACT_ATOMS: atom_id res chain seq x y z
N MET A 1 50.69 21.38 -40.96
CA MET A 1 50.50 21.77 -39.56
C MET A 1 49.03 22.08 -39.39
N VAL A 2 48.21 21.12 -38.97
CA VAL A 2 46.75 21.24 -38.85
C VAL A 2 46.41 21.08 -37.39
N LEU A 3 45.88 22.14 -36.80
CA LEU A 3 45.40 22.15 -35.40
C LEU A 3 44.04 21.51 -35.33
N GLN A 4 43.94 20.41 -34.58
CA GLN A 4 42.64 19.82 -34.21
C GLN A 4 42.07 20.56 -32.99
N THR A 5 40.90 21.17 -33.18
CA THR A 5 40.11 21.76 -32.11
C THR A 5 39.26 20.68 -31.43
N GLY A 6 39.61 20.37 -30.18
CA GLY A 6 38.85 19.44 -29.34
C GLY A 6 37.47 20.01 -28.97
N LYS A 7 36.40 19.28 -29.27
CA LYS A 7 35.06 19.57 -28.77
C LYS A 7 34.94 19.06 -27.32
N GLN A 8 34.82 19.96 -26.37
CA GLN A 8 34.43 19.65 -24.99
C GLN A 8 32.96 19.14 -24.99
N LYS A 9 32.76 17.93 -24.51
CA LYS A 9 31.41 17.40 -24.20
C LYS A 9 30.94 17.99 -22.87
N ASN A 10 29.92 18.84 -22.91
CA ASN A 10 29.22 19.29 -21.73
C ASN A 10 28.43 18.09 -21.13
N TYR A 11 28.84 17.63 -19.96
CA TYR A 11 28.07 16.71 -19.14
C TYR A 11 26.94 17.51 -18.50
N ASN A 12 25.73 17.21 -18.92
CA ASN A 12 24.49 17.76 -18.36
C ASN A 12 24.33 17.17 -16.95
N THR A 13 24.62 17.94 -15.93
CA THR A 13 24.36 17.59 -14.53
C THR A 13 22.85 17.62 -14.36
N GLN A 14 22.21 16.46 -14.38
CA GLN A 14 20.81 16.35 -13.98
C GLN A 14 20.69 16.86 -12.54
N GLN A 15 19.99 17.96 -12.36
CA GLN A 15 19.59 18.46 -11.06
C GLN A 15 18.69 17.40 -10.44
N ILE A 16 19.15 16.76 -9.37
CA ILE A 16 18.35 15.90 -8.52
C ILE A 16 17.40 16.83 -7.77
N GLU A 17 16.13 16.86 -8.17
CA GLU A 17 15.12 17.58 -7.40
C GLU A 17 15.11 17.03 -5.97
N PRO A 18 15.07 17.88 -4.94
CA PRO A 18 15.01 17.41 -3.57
C PRO A 18 13.72 16.62 -3.37
N MET A 19 13.83 15.37 -2.90
CA MET A 19 12.68 14.55 -2.53
C MET A 19 11.77 15.35 -1.61
N GLN A 20 10.53 15.56 -2.03
CA GLN A 20 9.52 16.24 -1.23
C GLN A 20 9.41 15.54 0.13
N LYS A 21 9.62 16.32 1.21
CA LYS A 21 9.55 15.78 2.57
C LYS A 21 8.15 15.26 2.84
N LYS A 22 8.03 13.96 3.10
CA LYS A 22 6.75 13.29 3.39
C LYS A 22 6.29 13.63 4.81
N GLU A 23 5.70 14.80 4.98
CA GLU A 23 5.19 15.31 6.27
C GLU A 23 3.75 15.79 6.11
N ILE A 24 2.99 15.75 7.19
CA ILE A 24 1.61 16.27 7.24
C ILE A 24 1.52 17.48 8.17
N PRO A 25 0.63 18.47 7.88
CA PRO A 25 0.42 19.63 8.73
C PRO A 25 -0.01 19.24 10.15
N ALA A 26 0.37 20.05 11.16
CA ALA A 26 0.09 19.76 12.58
C ALA A 26 -1.41 19.55 12.87
N LYS A 27 -2.29 20.30 12.23
CA LYS A 27 -3.75 20.12 12.35
C LYS A 27 -4.17 18.74 11.86
N GLN A 28 -3.72 18.35 10.66
CA GLN A 28 -4.04 17.05 10.06
C GLN A 28 -3.44 15.90 10.86
N LYS A 29 -2.24 16.06 11.44
CA LYS A 29 -1.64 15.10 12.38
C LYS A 29 -2.56 14.84 13.56
N LYS A 30 -3.08 15.90 14.19
CA LYS A 30 -3.99 15.78 15.35
C LYS A 30 -5.30 15.07 14.96
N GLU A 31 -5.88 15.40 13.82
CA GLU A 31 -7.11 14.78 13.31
C GLU A 31 -6.89 13.30 13.02
N LEU A 32 -5.79 12.96 12.34
CA LEU A 32 -5.44 11.57 12.04
C LEU A 32 -5.25 10.74 13.31
N LEU A 33 -4.48 11.22 14.30
CA LEU A 33 -4.27 10.52 15.56
C LEU A 33 -5.59 10.28 16.30
N ALA A 34 -6.52 11.22 16.29
CA ALA A 34 -7.84 11.05 16.89
C ALA A 34 -8.67 9.95 16.17
N ILE A 35 -8.63 9.92 14.83
CA ILE A 35 -9.30 8.87 14.02
C ILE A 35 -8.71 7.50 14.32
N LEU A 36 -7.37 7.39 14.34
CA LEU A 36 -6.68 6.14 14.61
C LEU A 36 -6.97 5.63 16.03
N LYS A 37 -6.96 6.52 17.03
CA LYS A 37 -7.31 6.17 18.41
C LYS A 37 -8.72 5.62 18.52
N ALA A 38 -9.69 6.32 17.96
CA ALA A 38 -11.09 5.88 17.99
C ALA A 38 -11.29 4.52 17.31
N ARG A 39 -10.56 4.27 16.20
CA ARG A 39 -10.58 2.98 15.50
C ARG A 39 -9.93 1.89 16.33
N PHE A 40 -8.78 2.16 16.93
CA PHE A 40 -8.06 1.26 17.82
C PHE A 40 -8.96 0.82 18.99
N GLU A 41 -9.56 1.77 19.71
CA GLU A 41 -10.45 1.50 20.86
C GLU A 41 -11.70 0.71 20.43
N LYS A 42 -12.22 0.94 19.24
CA LYS A 42 -13.38 0.21 18.69
C LYS A 42 -13.07 -1.24 18.35
N ASN A 43 -11.84 -1.57 17.99
CA ASN A 43 -11.48 -2.87 17.42
C ASN A 43 -10.42 -3.61 18.26
N MET A 44 -10.52 -3.57 19.59
CA MET A 44 -9.58 -4.18 20.54
C MET A 44 -9.26 -5.66 20.28
N ASN A 45 -10.14 -6.37 19.58
CA ASN A 45 -9.91 -7.76 19.18
C ASN A 45 -8.78 -7.93 18.16
N ARG A 46 -8.39 -6.88 17.43
CA ARG A 46 -7.33 -6.92 16.40
C ARG A 46 -5.93 -6.86 16.98
N HIS A 47 -5.77 -6.32 18.20
CA HIS A 47 -4.48 -6.01 18.79
C HIS A 47 -4.42 -6.25 20.30
N LYS A 48 -4.81 -7.46 20.72
CA LYS A 48 -4.84 -7.86 22.14
C LYS A 48 -3.48 -7.61 22.81
N GLY A 49 -3.52 -6.93 23.98
CA GLY A 49 -2.33 -6.66 24.78
C GLY A 49 -1.45 -5.53 24.24
N ILE A 50 -1.92 -4.75 23.28
CA ILE A 50 -1.26 -3.53 22.81
C ILE A 50 -2.01 -2.32 23.40
N GLU A 51 -1.25 -1.36 23.95
CA GLU A 51 -1.78 -0.13 24.51
C GLU A 51 -1.59 1.03 23.52
N TRP A 52 -2.60 1.90 23.44
CA TRP A 52 -2.60 3.02 22.50
C TRP A 52 -1.44 4.01 22.71
N GLU A 53 -1.06 4.26 23.96
CA GLU A 53 -0.01 5.19 24.33
C GLU A 53 1.33 4.84 23.65
N GLY A 54 1.68 3.56 23.59
CA GLY A 54 2.87 3.06 22.89
C GLY A 54 2.79 3.27 21.38
N VAL A 55 1.62 2.99 20.78
CA VAL A 55 1.35 3.21 19.35
C VAL A 55 1.47 4.69 19.02
N GLN A 56 0.83 5.57 19.79
CA GLN A 56 0.86 7.01 19.59
C GLN A 56 2.29 7.55 19.67
N ALA A 57 3.06 7.15 20.67
CA ALA A 57 4.45 7.60 20.83
C ALA A 57 5.32 7.27 19.60
N LYS A 58 5.19 6.06 19.03
CA LYS A 58 5.90 5.66 17.80
C LYS A 58 5.46 6.50 16.59
N LEU A 59 4.15 6.73 16.43
CA LEU A 59 3.60 7.55 15.35
C LEU A 59 4.08 9.00 15.42
N GLU A 60 4.15 9.57 16.63
CA GLU A 60 4.59 10.94 16.85
C GLU A 60 6.10 11.13 16.62
N ALA A 61 6.89 10.10 16.86
CA ALA A 61 8.32 10.11 16.62
C ALA A 61 8.69 9.96 15.12
N GLY A 62 7.82 9.33 14.30
CA GLY A 62 8.10 8.99 12.90
C GLY A 62 7.24 9.77 11.91
N SER A 63 7.66 11.00 11.50
CA SER A 63 6.88 11.85 10.59
C SER A 63 6.57 11.18 9.24
N GLU A 64 7.52 10.45 8.67
CA GLU A 64 7.35 9.73 7.40
C GLU A 64 6.34 8.58 7.53
N LYS A 65 6.39 7.82 8.62
CA LYS A 65 5.44 6.73 8.88
C LYS A 65 4.02 7.25 9.11
N LEU A 66 3.91 8.38 9.80
CA LEU A 66 2.63 9.05 10.00
C LEU A 66 2.05 9.55 8.66
N TRP A 67 2.90 10.07 7.76
CA TRP A 67 2.49 10.43 6.40
C TRP A 67 1.98 9.20 5.63
N THR A 68 2.70 8.07 5.69
CA THR A 68 2.29 6.80 5.07
C THR A 68 0.90 6.36 5.55
N ILE A 69 0.66 6.39 6.87
CA ILE A 69 -0.64 6.04 7.44
C ILE A 69 -1.73 7.04 7.01
N ASN A 70 -1.39 8.33 6.87
CA ASN A 70 -2.31 9.32 6.32
C ASN A 70 -2.71 8.99 4.88
N GLU A 71 -1.80 8.51 4.05
CA GLU A 71 -2.11 8.08 2.69
C GLU A 71 -2.98 6.81 2.66
N MET A 72 -2.76 5.89 3.60
CA MET A 72 -3.65 4.73 3.78
C MET A 72 -5.07 5.19 4.12
N GLU A 73 -5.22 6.13 5.07
CA GLU A 73 -6.52 6.71 5.45
C GLU A 73 -7.17 7.45 4.29
N ARG A 74 -6.45 8.38 3.65
CA ARG A 74 -6.94 9.19 2.53
C ARG A 74 -7.46 8.36 1.36
N THR A 75 -6.86 7.19 1.13
CA THR A 75 -7.28 6.27 0.05
C THR A 75 -8.38 5.29 0.47
N GLY A 76 -8.89 5.41 1.70
CA GLY A 76 -10.00 4.59 2.21
C GLY A 76 -9.57 3.21 2.71
N GLY A 77 -8.33 3.08 3.16
CA GLY A 77 -7.81 1.83 3.74
C GLY A 77 -8.26 1.59 5.18
N GLU A 78 -8.61 2.66 5.91
CA GLU A 78 -8.96 2.59 7.33
C GLU A 78 -7.89 1.83 8.14
N PRO A 79 -6.60 2.30 8.13
CA PRO A 79 -5.50 1.57 8.76
C PRO A 79 -5.72 1.38 10.26
N ASP A 80 -5.43 0.18 10.75
CA ASP A 80 -5.52 -0.18 12.17
C ASP A 80 -4.32 -1.03 12.55
N VAL A 81 -3.99 -1.05 13.85
CA VAL A 81 -2.94 -1.92 14.38
C VAL A 81 -3.45 -3.36 14.38
N ILE A 82 -2.66 -4.28 13.83
CA ILE A 82 -2.98 -5.70 13.80
C ILE A 82 -1.96 -6.57 14.54
N GLY A 83 -0.90 -5.97 15.05
CA GLY A 83 0.15 -6.69 15.77
C GLY A 83 1.32 -5.80 16.18
N PHE A 84 2.23 -6.43 16.91
CA PHE A 84 3.50 -5.86 17.34
C PHE A 84 4.61 -6.88 17.11
N ASP A 85 5.63 -6.48 16.37
CA ASP A 85 6.83 -7.27 16.13
C ASP A 85 7.86 -6.95 17.23
N LYS A 86 8.08 -7.91 18.12
CA LYS A 86 9.00 -7.77 19.27
C LYS A 86 10.48 -7.77 18.85
N GLU A 87 10.81 -8.37 17.71
CA GLU A 87 12.20 -8.44 17.25
C GLU A 87 12.65 -7.10 16.67
N THR A 88 11.75 -6.41 15.99
CA THR A 88 12.02 -5.10 15.38
C THR A 88 11.50 -3.93 16.19
N ASP A 89 10.80 -4.16 17.30
CA ASP A 89 10.13 -3.15 18.14
C ASP A 89 9.19 -2.26 17.31
N GLN A 90 8.38 -2.87 16.41
CA GLN A 90 7.50 -2.14 15.49
C GLN A 90 6.05 -2.59 15.59
N TYR A 91 5.14 -1.62 15.59
CA TYR A 91 3.71 -1.89 15.39
C TYR A 91 3.41 -2.15 13.92
N ILE A 92 2.53 -3.10 13.66
CA ILE A 92 2.10 -3.45 12.30
C ILE A 92 0.74 -2.83 12.07
N PHE A 93 0.69 -1.84 11.18
CA PHE A 93 -0.55 -1.28 10.65
C PHE A 93 -0.94 -1.96 9.35
N CYS A 94 -2.23 -2.21 9.17
CA CYS A 94 -2.78 -2.79 7.95
C CYS A 94 -4.06 -2.08 7.55
N ASP A 95 -4.36 -2.06 6.27
CA ASP A 95 -5.67 -1.60 5.76
C ASP A 95 -6.79 -2.53 6.24
N CYS A 96 -7.68 -1.99 7.07
CA CYS A 96 -8.76 -2.70 7.74
C CYS A 96 -10.17 -2.23 7.34
N SER A 97 -10.31 -1.50 6.22
CA SER A 97 -11.62 -1.18 5.65
C SER A 97 -12.39 -2.46 5.28
N ALA A 98 -13.71 -2.47 5.46
CA ALA A 98 -14.53 -3.66 5.22
C ALA A 98 -14.39 -4.21 3.79
N GLU A 99 -14.29 -3.31 2.81
CA GLU A 99 -14.07 -3.65 1.40
C GLU A 99 -12.73 -3.05 0.92
N SER A 100 -12.18 -3.56 -0.17
CA SER A 100 -10.89 -3.08 -0.69
C SER A 100 -10.88 -1.56 -0.85
N PRO A 101 -9.77 -0.86 -0.51
CA PRO A 101 -9.70 0.59 -0.44
C PRO A 101 -10.20 1.29 -1.70
N LYS A 102 -11.24 2.12 -1.57
CA LYS A 102 -11.97 2.70 -2.71
C LYS A 102 -11.08 3.56 -3.60
N GLY A 103 -10.16 4.31 -3.02
CA GLY A 103 -9.22 5.18 -3.74
C GLY A 103 -8.13 4.44 -4.51
N ARG A 104 -8.03 3.10 -4.37
CA ARG A 104 -7.03 2.25 -5.03
C ARG A 104 -7.64 1.25 -6.00
N ARG A 105 -8.93 1.35 -6.28
CA ARG A 105 -9.65 0.44 -7.20
C ARG A 105 -9.35 0.76 -8.66
N LYS A 106 -9.65 -0.20 -9.54
CA LYS A 106 -9.47 -0.09 -10.99
C LYS A 106 -7.98 0.06 -11.36
N THR A 107 -7.11 -0.68 -10.70
CA THR A 107 -5.66 -0.67 -10.90
C THR A 107 -5.18 -1.98 -11.53
N CYS A 108 -4.24 -1.91 -12.47
CA CYS A 108 -3.45 -3.04 -12.94
C CYS A 108 -2.50 -3.52 -11.82
N TYR A 109 -1.84 -4.66 -12.03
CA TYR A 109 -0.91 -5.13 -11.01
C TYR A 109 0.38 -4.30 -10.97
N ASP A 110 1.00 -4.00 -12.10
CA ASP A 110 2.25 -3.24 -12.20
C ASP A 110 2.29 -2.33 -13.43
N ALA A 111 3.39 -1.57 -13.57
CA ALA A 111 3.59 -0.61 -14.64
C ALA A 111 3.59 -1.24 -16.05
N GLU A 112 4.09 -2.48 -16.19
CA GLU A 112 4.05 -3.19 -17.47
C GLU A 112 2.61 -3.48 -17.89
N GLY A 113 1.82 -4.00 -16.94
CA GLY A 113 0.40 -4.27 -17.14
C GLY A 113 -0.40 -3.00 -17.45
N GLN A 114 -0.13 -1.92 -16.74
CA GLN A 114 -0.74 -0.61 -16.97
C GLN A 114 -0.44 -0.10 -18.39
N LYS A 115 0.83 -0.03 -18.79
CA LYS A 115 1.25 0.42 -20.14
C LYS A 115 0.59 -0.40 -21.26
N LYS A 116 0.41 -1.71 -21.05
CA LYS A 116 -0.28 -2.56 -22.02
C LYS A 116 -1.73 -2.11 -22.21
N ARG A 117 -2.47 -1.82 -21.12
CA ARG A 117 -3.86 -1.35 -21.19
C ARG A 117 -3.98 0.05 -21.80
N GLU A 118 -3.08 0.95 -21.46
CA GLU A 118 -3.03 2.29 -22.04
C GLU A 118 -2.83 2.26 -23.57
N LYS A 119 -1.96 1.37 -24.06
CA LYS A 119 -1.78 1.13 -25.52
C LYS A 119 -3.04 0.58 -26.20
N GLU A 120 -3.89 -0.13 -25.47
CA GLU A 120 -5.19 -0.62 -25.94
C GLU A 120 -6.30 0.44 -25.82
N GLY A 121 -5.98 1.69 -25.43
CA GLY A 121 -6.94 2.78 -25.23
C GLY A 121 -7.77 2.66 -23.95
N LEU A 122 -7.35 1.82 -23.00
CA LEU A 122 -8.01 1.66 -21.71
C LEU A 122 -7.28 2.49 -20.62
N HIS A 123 -8.04 2.96 -19.62
CA HIS A 123 -7.53 3.88 -18.62
C HIS A 123 -7.72 3.32 -17.20
N PRO A 124 -6.78 2.47 -16.71
CA PRO A 124 -6.73 2.11 -15.30
C PRO A 124 -6.36 3.33 -14.45
N ASN A 125 -6.70 3.31 -13.16
CA ASN A 125 -6.35 4.39 -12.22
C ASN A 125 -4.87 4.35 -11.75
N GLY A 126 -4.06 3.49 -12.35
CA GLY A 126 -2.67 3.24 -11.97
C GLY A 126 -2.38 1.75 -11.81
N ASN A 127 -1.36 1.44 -11.03
CA ASN A 127 -1.01 0.06 -10.71
C ASN A 127 -0.62 -0.10 -9.23
N VAL A 128 -0.71 -1.35 -8.75
CA VAL A 128 -0.50 -1.69 -7.34
C VAL A 128 0.92 -1.38 -6.88
N ILE A 129 1.93 -1.76 -7.67
CA ILE A 129 3.33 -1.69 -7.25
C ILE A 129 3.78 -0.24 -7.10
N ASP A 130 3.49 0.62 -8.08
CA ASP A 130 3.87 2.03 -8.03
C ASP A 130 3.10 2.76 -6.92
N MET A 131 1.78 2.58 -6.84
CA MET A 131 0.96 3.20 -5.78
C MET A 131 1.41 2.80 -4.38
N ALA A 132 1.72 1.52 -4.15
CA ALA A 132 2.20 1.04 -2.86
C ALA A 132 3.57 1.65 -2.50
N SER A 133 4.48 1.72 -3.49
CA SER A 133 5.80 2.36 -3.33
C SER A 133 5.68 3.85 -3.00
N GLU A 134 4.85 4.58 -3.73
CA GLU A 134 4.60 6.01 -3.50
C GLU A 134 4.03 6.28 -2.10
N MET A 135 3.11 5.42 -1.64
CA MET A 135 2.51 5.50 -0.31
C MET A 135 3.45 5.03 0.81
N GLY A 136 4.52 4.30 0.50
CA GLY A 136 5.43 3.71 1.49
C GLY A 136 4.86 2.51 2.22
N ILE A 137 3.97 1.74 1.58
CA ILE A 137 3.35 0.52 2.09
C ILE A 137 3.76 -0.70 1.26
N GLU A 138 3.59 -1.89 1.83
CA GLU A 138 3.76 -3.15 1.12
C GLU A 138 2.40 -3.80 0.84
N PRO A 139 2.10 -4.22 -0.41
CA PRO A 139 0.94 -5.06 -0.67
C PRO A 139 1.01 -6.35 0.13
N LEU A 140 -0.13 -6.82 0.65
CA LEU A 140 -0.19 -8.04 1.48
C LEU A 140 0.23 -9.27 0.68
N THR A 141 1.03 -10.14 1.29
CA THR A 141 1.20 -11.51 0.80
C THR A 141 -0.08 -12.33 1.04
N GLU A 142 -0.16 -13.53 0.47
CA GLU A 142 -1.29 -14.42 0.73
C GLU A 142 -1.41 -14.78 2.22
N GLU A 143 -0.30 -15.07 2.89
CA GLU A 143 -0.28 -15.39 4.31
C GLU A 143 -0.78 -14.23 5.16
N GLN A 144 -0.33 -13.01 4.85
CA GLN A 144 -0.74 -11.79 5.55
C GLN A 144 -2.23 -11.50 5.34
N TYR A 145 -2.74 -11.70 4.12
CA TYR A 145 -4.16 -11.56 3.83
C TYR A 145 -5.00 -12.58 4.60
N ARG A 146 -4.60 -13.85 4.63
CA ARG A 146 -5.25 -14.90 5.42
C ARG A 146 -5.19 -14.62 6.92
N ALA A 147 -4.10 -14.04 7.42
CA ALA A 147 -3.99 -13.61 8.82
C ALA A 147 -4.93 -12.46 9.14
N LEU A 148 -5.05 -11.46 8.25
CA LEU A 148 -5.99 -10.36 8.40
C LEU A 148 -7.44 -10.87 8.52
N LEU A 149 -7.83 -11.85 7.72
CA LEU A 149 -9.18 -12.42 7.72
C LEU A 149 -9.55 -13.16 9.02
N LYS A 150 -8.58 -13.48 9.88
CA LYS A 150 -8.84 -14.00 11.24
C LYS A 150 -9.26 -12.90 12.22
N LEU A 151 -9.01 -11.64 11.88
CA LEU A 151 -9.32 -10.47 12.71
C LEU A 151 -10.67 -9.83 12.37
N GLY A 152 -11.29 -10.24 11.27
CA GLY A 152 -12.58 -9.72 10.82
C GLY A 152 -12.96 -10.20 9.43
N SER A 153 -14.10 -9.72 8.94
CA SER A 153 -14.56 -9.99 7.57
C SER A 153 -14.19 -8.84 6.65
N PHE A 154 -13.39 -9.12 5.63
CA PHE A 154 -12.91 -8.15 4.65
C PHE A 154 -13.14 -8.67 3.23
N ASP A 155 -13.30 -7.76 2.26
CA ASP A 155 -13.49 -8.10 0.84
C ASP A 155 -14.65 -9.06 0.57
N SER A 156 -15.77 -8.87 1.28
CA SER A 156 -16.98 -9.68 1.07
C SER A 156 -17.70 -9.37 -0.24
N LYS A 157 -17.43 -8.20 -0.85
CA LYS A 157 -18.01 -7.74 -2.13
C LYS A 157 -16.95 -7.34 -3.14
N THR A 158 -15.72 -7.09 -2.69
CA THR A 158 -14.60 -6.63 -3.50
C THR A 158 -13.46 -7.64 -3.52
N GLN A 159 -12.37 -7.29 -4.16
CA GLN A 159 -11.17 -8.12 -4.30
C GLN A 159 -9.93 -7.28 -4.01
N SER A 160 -8.89 -7.93 -3.51
CA SER A 160 -7.58 -7.30 -3.29
C SER A 160 -6.49 -8.04 -4.05
N TRP A 161 -5.70 -7.30 -4.85
CA TRP A 161 -4.43 -7.80 -5.36
C TRP A 161 -3.51 -8.14 -4.19
N LEU A 162 -2.77 -9.23 -4.32
CA LEU A 162 -1.77 -9.69 -3.37
C LEU A 162 -0.37 -9.54 -3.95
N LYS A 163 0.63 -9.44 -3.09
CA LYS A 163 2.05 -9.47 -3.49
C LYS A 163 2.31 -10.79 -4.22
N THR A 164 2.42 -10.69 -5.54
CA THR A 164 2.55 -11.87 -6.41
C THR A 164 3.96 -12.42 -6.34
N PRO A 165 4.14 -13.73 -6.12
CA PRO A 165 5.43 -14.38 -6.19
C PRO A 165 6.13 -14.14 -7.55
N PRO A 166 7.47 -13.90 -7.55
CA PRO A 166 8.20 -13.56 -8.78
C PRO A 166 8.08 -14.61 -9.89
N GLU A 167 8.00 -15.88 -9.54
CA GLU A 167 7.85 -16.99 -10.48
C GLU A 167 6.52 -16.94 -11.25
N ILE A 168 5.43 -16.56 -10.58
CA ILE A 168 4.12 -16.35 -11.21
C ILE A 168 4.16 -15.10 -12.08
N ARG A 169 4.76 -13.99 -11.56
CA ARG A 169 4.83 -12.75 -12.32
C ARG A 169 5.65 -12.86 -13.60
N LYS A 170 6.75 -13.62 -13.58
CA LYS A 170 7.57 -13.89 -14.77
C LYS A 170 6.80 -14.57 -15.92
N LEU A 171 5.76 -15.32 -15.59
CA LEU A 171 4.86 -15.96 -16.55
C LEU A 171 3.69 -15.07 -16.98
N GLY A 172 3.69 -13.79 -16.57
CA GLY A 172 2.65 -12.82 -16.94
C GLY A 172 1.45 -12.76 -15.99
N GLY A 173 1.43 -13.60 -14.94
CA GLY A 173 0.36 -13.70 -13.96
C GLY A 173 0.48 -12.69 -12.82
N ALA A 174 -0.64 -12.47 -12.13
CA ALA A 174 -0.72 -11.81 -10.83
C ALA A 174 -1.85 -12.45 -10.01
N ILE A 175 -1.69 -12.51 -8.68
CA ILE A 175 -2.66 -13.13 -7.78
C ILE A 175 -3.48 -12.08 -7.05
N PHE A 176 -4.73 -12.42 -6.75
CA PHE A 176 -5.66 -11.61 -5.95
C PHE A 176 -6.55 -12.53 -5.13
N ALA A 177 -7.20 -11.96 -4.11
CA ALA A 177 -8.08 -12.73 -3.23
C ALA A 177 -9.37 -11.99 -2.89
N ASP A 178 -10.33 -12.76 -2.42
CA ASP A 178 -11.56 -12.28 -1.78
C ASP A 178 -12.02 -13.24 -0.67
N PHE A 179 -13.04 -12.83 0.05
CA PHE A 179 -13.67 -13.63 1.10
C PHE A 179 -15.15 -13.86 0.76
N ARG A 180 -15.48 -15.09 0.38
CA ARG A 180 -16.83 -15.49 0.02
C ARG A 180 -17.23 -16.78 0.73
N TYR A 181 -18.49 -16.90 1.06
CA TYR A 181 -19.05 -18.14 1.64
C TYR A 181 -18.29 -18.61 2.89
N GLY A 182 -17.73 -17.68 3.69
CA GLY A 182 -16.94 -18.02 4.86
C GLY A 182 -15.51 -18.50 4.58
N CYS A 183 -15.05 -18.44 3.32
CA CYS A 183 -13.75 -18.92 2.88
C CYS A 183 -12.94 -17.84 2.15
N VAL A 184 -11.61 -17.92 2.28
CA VAL A 184 -10.67 -17.15 1.47
C VAL A 184 -10.43 -17.88 0.15
N PHE A 185 -10.71 -17.20 -0.95
CA PHE A 185 -10.37 -17.66 -2.28
C PHE A 185 -9.21 -16.86 -2.82
N VAL A 186 -8.20 -17.55 -3.32
CA VAL A 186 -7.07 -16.96 -4.03
C VAL A 186 -7.15 -17.33 -5.49
N TYR A 187 -7.10 -16.33 -6.34
CA TYR A 187 -7.24 -16.45 -7.78
C TYR A 187 -6.03 -15.86 -8.49
N HIS A 188 -5.97 -16.06 -9.78
CA HIS A 188 -4.99 -15.40 -10.64
C HIS A 188 -5.67 -14.66 -11.81
N ASN A 189 -4.93 -13.70 -12.34
CA ASN A 189 -5.25 -13.06 -13.60
C ASN A 189 -3.96 -12.63 -14.29
N THR A 190 -4.02 -12.14 -15.52
CA THR A 190 -2.85 -11.47 -16.11
C THR A 190 -2.65 -10.10 -15.44
N ALA A 191 -1.41 -9.67 -15.28
CA ALA A 191 -1.06 -8.39 -14.62
C ALA A 191 -1.76 -7.15 -15.22
N PRO A 192 -2.06 -7.08 -16.53
CA PRO A 192 -2.84 -5.98 -17.10
C PRO A 192 -4.31 -5.90 -16.69
N CYS A 193 -4.88 -6.94 -16.10
CA CYS A 193 -6.30 -6.92 -15.74
C CYS A 193 -6.59 -5.92 -14.65
N PHE A 194 -7.71 -5.20 -14.76
CA PHE A 194 -8.22 -4.30 -13.74
C PHE A 194 -9.74 -4.32 -13.71
N TYR A 195 -10.33 -4.15 -12.51
CA TYR A 195 -11.78 -4.18 -12.30
C TYR A 195 -12.18 -3.11 -11.30
N SER A 196 -13.41 -2.59 -11.43
CA SER A 196 -13.94 -1.55 -10.54
C SER A 196 -14.02 -1.96 -9.07
N GLY A 197 -14.15 -3.25 -8.78
CA GLY A 197 -14.18 -3.81 -7.43
C GLY A 197 -12.84 -4.34 -6.93
N ARG A 198 -11.74 -4.21 -7.69
CA ARG A 198 -10.43 -4.70 -7.29
C ARG A 198 -9.48 -3.56 -6.98
N ALA A 199 -8.91 -3.60 -5.77
CA ALA A 199 -7.85 -2.70 -5.30
C ALA A 199 -6.68 -3.53 -4.76
N PHE A 200 -5.96 -3.02 -3.78
CA PHE A 200 -5.01 -3.75 -2.95
C PHE A 200 -5.06 -3.24 -1.52
N ARG A 201 -4.71 -4.10 -0.58
CA ARG A 201 -4.46 -3.74 0.81
C ARG A 201 -2.97 -3.76 1.06
N GLY A 202 -2.53 -2.86 1.91
CA GLY A 202 -1.12 -2.80 2.30
C GLY A 202 -0.94 -2.82 3.81
N LEU A 203 0.30 -3.03 4.21
CA LEU A 203 0.75 -2.87 5.56
C LEU A 203 1.97 -1.94 5.63
N VAL A 204 2.20 -1.37 6.82
CA VAL A 204 3.40 -0.62 7.17
C VAL A 204 3.80 -0.93 8.60
N ARG A 205 5.12 -0.97 8.87
CA ARG A 205 5.70 -1.10 10.20
C ARG A 205 6.14 0.26 10.71
N VAL A 206 5.81 0.54 11.98
CA VAL A 206 6.03 1.83 12.65
C VAL A 206 6.82 1.62 13.95
#